data_ae6bc8faa4813baf17d419d57449cab7
#
_entry.id   ae6bc8faa4813baf17d419d57449cab7
#
_cell.length_a   1.000
_cell.length_b   1.000
_cell.length_c   1.000
_cell.angle_alpha   90.00
_cell.angle_beta   90.00
_cell.angle_gamma   90.00
#
_symmetry.space_group_name_H-M   'P 1'
#
loop_
_entity.id
_entity.type
_entity.pdbx_description
1 polymer ?
#
loop_
_entity_poly.entity_id
_entity_poly.type
_entity_poly.pdbx_seq_one_letter_code
_entity_poly.pdbx_strand_id
1 'polypeptide(L)'
;MASNLSAAGSEVKVHEQARYVDTGRIVIYVVLICGAVVAIIPFFLTVSWSLMNLSEATGQALLPRSPQWGNYAKAWKEADFSIYFFNSVKIAAISLSGQLVFCTLAAYAFARMRFPGKEFLYSLLLATLMLPEAVTWVPNFITITWLGRVTPIPWMNNWPALTIPFMASAFAILILRQFFQQIPEELWDAAQIDGAGHLRYLLQVVLPISKAPMMTIVIFGFTGAWNSLAWPLLVTTSPDWRPISYGLLAFLDEAGSQVHLRMAGSVITLLPVLVLYFIVQKQFIEGIAHSGLKG
;
A
#
# COMPACT_ATOMS: atom_id res chain seq x y z
N MET A 1 -52.97 -22.42 -66.04
CA MET A 1 -51.78 -21.59 -66.12
C MET A 1 -51.11 -21.67 -64.79
N ALA A 2 -50.07 -22.49 -64.68
CA ALA A 2 -49.35 -22.79 -63.48
C ALA A 2 -48.16 -21.84 -63.39
N SER A 3 -47.96 -21.14 -62.29
CA SER A 3 -46.74 -20.41 -61.99
C SER A 3 -45.96 -21.14 -60.92
N ASN A 4 -44.79 -21.60 -61.30
CA ASN A 4 -43.79 -22.22 -60.43
C ASN A 4 -43.26 -21.24 -59.42
N LEU A 5 -43.40 -21.52 -58.14
CA LEU A 5 -42.68 -20.90 -57.07
C LEU A 5 -41.50 -21.81 -56.69
N SER A 6 -40.32 -21.44 -57.19
CA SER A 6 -39.03 -22.01 -56.80
C SER A 6 -38.69 -21.58 -55.39
N ALA A 7 -38.65 -22.51 -54.47
CA ALA A 7 -38.14 -22.31 -53.13
C ALA A 7 -36.60 -22.31 -53.18
N ALA A 8 -36.01 -21.14 -53.11
CA ALA A 8 -34.58 -21.01 -52.90
C ALA A 8 -34.27 -21.24 -51.40
N GLY A 9 -33.79 -22.41 -51.07
CA GLY A 9 -33.25 -22.69 -49.76
C GLY A 9 -31.97 -21.89 -49.51
N SER A 10 -32.05 -20.94 -48.64
CA SER A 10 -30.88 -20.24 -48.09
C SER A 10 -30.17 -21.16 -47.12
N GLU A 11 -29.18 -21.89 -47.60
CA GLU A 11 -28.18 -22.55 -46.74
C GLU A 11 -27.50 -21.49 -45.91
N VAL A 12 -27.82 -21.43 -44.63
CA VAL A 12 -27.06 -20.70 -43.64
C VAL A 12 -25.73 -21.40 -43.48
N LYS A 13 -24.72 -20.92 -44.17
CA LYS A 13 -23.33 -21.30 -43.91
C LYS A 13 -22.99 -20.81 -42.51
N VAL A 14 -23.07 -21.71 -41.53
CA VAL A 14 -22.41 -21.55 -40.24
C VAL A 14 -20.90 -21.49 -40.50
N HIS A 15 -20.37 -20.26 -40.61
CA HIS A 15 -18.93 -20.07 -40.60
C HIS A 15 -18.40 -20.56 -39.25
N GLU A 16 -17.87 -21.75 -39.27
CA GLU A 16 -16.97 -22.29 -38.25
C GLU A 16 -15.78 -21.30 -38.18
N GLN A 17 -15.87 -20.31 -37.32
CA GLN A 17 -14.74 -19.43 -37.01
C GLN A 17 -13.67 -20.32 -36.39
N ALA A 18 -12.80 -20.86 -37.22
CA ALA A 18 -11.54 -21.42 -36.75
C ALA A 18 -10.92 -20.37 -35.83
N ARG A 19 -10.80 -20.68 -34.54
CA ARG A 19 -10.09 -19.87 -33.55
C ARG A 19 -8.64 -19.80 -34.01
N TYR A 20 -8.33 -18.85 -34.85
CA TYR A 20 -6.93 -18.44 -35.07
C TYR A 20 -6.39 -18.04 -33.71
N VAL A 21 -5.57 -18.91 -33.14
CA VAL A 21 -4.86 -18.58 -31.93
C VAL A 21 -3.89 -17.49 -32.33
N ASP A 22 -4.25 -16.25 -31.98
CA ASP A 22 -3.45 -15.07 -32.28
C ASP A 22 -2.06 -15.25 -31.64
N THR A 23 -1.04 -15.44 -32.45
CA THR A 23 0.35 -15.64 -32.00
C THR A 23 0.80 -14.51 -31.06
N GLY A 24 0.31 -13.28 -31.28
CA GLY A 24 0.55 -12.16 -30.39
C GLY A 24 -0.01 -12.39 -28.99
N ARG A 25 -1.21 -12.96 -28.88
CA ARG A 25 -1.79 -13.30 -27.56
C ARG A 25 -1.01 -14.39 -26.84
N ILE A 26 -0.52 -15.41 -27.56
CA ILE A 26 0.34 -16.45 -26.95
C ILE A 26 1.59 -15.82 -26.37
N VAL A 27 2.27 -14.97 -27.12
CA VAL A 27 3.48 -14.28 -26.64
C VAL A 27 3.19 -13.43 -25.41
N ILE A 28 2.08 -12.68 -25.41
CA ILE A 28 1.66 -11.89 -24.24
C ILE A 28 1.44 -12.80 -23.02
N TYR A 29 0.70 -13.91 -23.17
CA TYR A 29 0.47 -14.84 -22.05
C TYR A 29 1.76 -15.48 -21.55
N VAL A 30 2.67 -15.87 -22.43
CA VAL A 30 3.98 -16.43 -22.03
C VAL A 30 4.78 -15.43 -21.23
N VAL A 31 4.88 -14.16 -21.70
CA VAL A 31 5.58 -13.10 -20.97
C VAL A 31 4.94 -12.84 -19.60
N LEU A 32 3.61 -12.78 -19.53
CA LEU A 32 2.88 -12.57 -18.27
C LEU A 32 3.09 -13.74 -17.29
N ILE A 33 3.02 -14.98 -17.76
CA ILE A 33 3.22 -16.18 -16.93
C ILE A 33 4.68 -16.25 -16.44
N CYS A 34 5.66 -16.01 -17.32
CA CYS A 34 7.07 -15.98 -16.92
C CYS A 34 7.33 -14.87 -15.88
N GLY A 35 6.78 -13.68 -16.09
CA GLY A 35 6.87 -12.60 -15.14
C GLY A 35 6.21 -12.94 -13.78
N ALA A 36 5.04 -13.56 -13.80
CA ALA A 36 4.35 -14.00 -12.59
C ALA A 36 5.15 -15.10 -11.84
N VAL A 37 5.72 -16.08 -12.56
CA VAL A 37 6.56 -17.11 -11.95
C VAL A 37 7.78 -16.49 -11.28
N VAL A 38 8.50 -15.60 -11.96
CA VAL A 38 9.67 -14.91 -11.40
C VAL A 38 9.29 -14.10 -10.15
N ALA A 39 8.13 -13.40 -10.16
CA ALA A 39 7.66 -12.65 -9.02
C ALA A 39 7.27 -13.53 -7.82
N ILE A 40 6.79 -14.75 -8.04
CA ILE A 40 6.37 -15.67 -6.98
C ILE A 40 7.57 -16.40 -6.34
N ILE A 41 8.66 -16.61 -7.05
CA ILE A 41 9.84 -17.37 -6.55
C ILE A 41 10.31 -16.89 -5.17
N PRO A 42 10.58 -15.59 -4.90
CA PRO A 42 11.06 -15.17 -3.60
C PRO A 42 10.07 -15.47 -2.47
N PHE A 43 8.77 -15.35 -2.71
CA PHE A 43 7.75 -15.69 -1.72
C PHE A 43 7.70 -17.19 -1.46
N PHE A 44 7.77 -17.99 -2.52
CA PHE A 44 7.85 -19.44 -2.42
C PHE A 44 9.07 -19.88 -1.58
N LEU A 45 10.25 -19.32 -1.86
CA LEU A 45 11.47 -19.64 -1.10
C LEU A 45 11.35 -19.20 0.37
N THR A 46 10.77 -18.02 0.64
CA THR A 46 10.54 -17.55 2.01
C THR A 46 9.66 -18.53 2.79
N VAL A 47 8.55 -18.96 2.21
CA VAL A 47 7.65 -19.95 2.83
C VAL A 47 8.33 -21.31 2.95
N SER A 48 9.02 -21.77 1.91
CA SER A 48 9.73 -23.05 1.92
C SER A 48 10.79 -23.09 3.02
N TRP A 49 11.66 -22.10 3.07
CA TRP A 49 12.73 -22.03 4.07
C TRP A 49 12.22 -21.79 5.49
N SER A 50 11.07 -21.14 5.67
CA SER A 50 10.44 -21.01 6.98
C SER A 50 10.04 -22.36 7.62
N LEU A 51 9.80 -23.36 6.79
CA LEU A 51 9.43 -24.71 7.20
C LEU A 51 10.61 -25.69 7.28
N MET A 52 11.84 -25.23 7.06
CA MET A 52 13.05 -26.05 7.12
C MET A 52 13.72 -26.01 8.49
N ASN A 53 14.58 -26.98 8.76
CA ASN A 53 15.57 -26.88 9.82
C ASN A 53 16.75 -26.00 9.36
N LEU A 54 17.64 -25.65 10.30
CA LEU A 54 18.78 -24.76 10.01
C LEU A 54 19.69 -25.32 8.90
N SER A 55 20.02 -26.59 8.94
CA SER A 55 20.93 -27.24 7.99
C SER A 55 20.36 -27.29 6.57
N GLU A 56 19.06 -27.50 6.42
CA GLU A 56 18.37 -27.46 5.13
C GLU A 56 18.32 -26.06 4.56
N ALA A 57 17.97 -25.05 5.40
CA ALA A 57 17.86 -23.66 4.98
C ALA A 57 19.22 -23.05 4.61
N THR A 58 20.31 -23.39 5.33
CA THR A 58 21.68 -22.96 4.98
C THR A 58 22.25 -23.72 3.80
N GLY A 59 21.84 -24.98 3.59
CA GLY A 59 22.20 -25.79 2.44
C GLY A 59 21.47 -25.43 1.14
N GLN A 60 20.63 -24.37 1.16
CA GLN A 60 19.85 -23.87 0.02
C GLN A 60 18.95 -24.93 -0.63
N ALA A 61 18.41 -25.84 0.17
CA ALA A 61 17.40 -26.77 -0.30
C ALA A 61 16.15 -26.00 -0.81
N LEU A 62 15.48 -26.50 -1.85
CA LEU A 62 14.28 -25.86 -2.39
C LEU A 62 13.02 -26.22 -1.61
N LEU A 63 12.95 -27.43 -1.06
CA LEU A 63 11.79 -27.94 -0.31
C LEU A 63 12.24 -28.59 1.00
N PRO A 64 11.46 -28.43 2.09
CA PRO A 64 11.74 -29.09 3.35
C PRO A 64 11.53 -30.61 3.25
N ARG A 65 12.42 -31.40 3.80
CA ARG A 65 12.23 -32.86 3.92
C ARG A 65 11.17 -33.20 4.96
N SER A 66 11.13 -32.43 6.04
CA SER A 66 10.16 -32.54 7.13
C SER A 66 9.72 -31.15 7.56
N PRO A 67 8.47 -30.71 7.24
CA PRO A 67 8.01 -29.36 7.55
C PRO A 67 8.03 -29.06 9.05
N GLN A 68 8.77 -28.01 9.43
CA GLN A 68 8.96 -27.56 10.82
C GLN A 68 7.97 -26.44 11.18
N TRP A 69 6.72 -26.76 11.38
CA TRP A 69 5.67 -25.77 11.76
C TRP A 69 5.99 -25.04 13.08
N GLY A 70 6.79 -25.67 13.96
CA GLY A 70 7.23 -25.07 15.21
C GLY A 70 8.09 -23.81 15.04
N ASN A 71 8.67 -23.58 13.86
CA ASN A 71 9.48 -22.41 13.58
C ASN A 71 8.68 -21.11 13.73
N TYR A 72 7.40 -21.09 13.38
CA TYR A 72 6.54 -19.91 13.54
C TYR A 72 6.35 -19.54 15.01
N ALA A 73 6.09 -20.52 15.87
CA ALA A 73 5.94 -20.29 17.31
C ALA A 73 7.27 -19.85 17.96
N LYS A 74 8.38 -20.45 17.52
CA LYS A 74 9.72 -20.06 17.98
C LYS A 74 10.06 -18.63 17.53
N ALA A 75 9.88 -18.31 16.25
CA ALA A 75 10.13 -16.98 15.72
C ALA A 75 9.28 -15.91 16.42
N TRP A 76 8.00 -16.21 16.66
CA TRP A 76 7.12 -15.29 17.38
C TRP A 76 7.62 -14.96 18.78
N LYS A 77 8.10 -15.98 19.51
CA LYS A 77 8.56 -15.84 20.88
C LYS A 77 9.95 -15.20 20.97
N GLU A 78 10.90 -15.66 20.15
CA GLU A 78 12.29 -15.21 20.19
C GLU A 78 12.48 -13.77 19.71
N ALA A 79 11.62 -13.30 18.79
CA ALA A 79 11.65 -11.93 18.28
C ALA A 79 10.70 -10.97 19.03
N ASP A 80 10.08 -11.37 20.15
CA ASP A 80 9.10 -10.58 20.89
C ASP A 80 8.00 -10.00 20.00
N PHE A 81 7.56 -10.74 18.98
CA PHE A 81 6.59 -10.27 18.00
C PHE A 81 5.26 -9.85 18.61
N SER A 82 4.89 -10.34 19.79
CA SER A 82 3.69 -9.88 20.48
C SER A 82 3.71 -8.37 20.74
N ILE A 83 4.84 -7.83 21.22
CA ILE A 83 4.99 -6.39 21.52
C ILE A 83 5.08 -5.60 20.20
N TYR A 84 5.98 -6.03 19.31
CA TYR A 84 6.27 -5.30 18.08
C TYR A 84 5.10 -5.31 17.08
N PHE A 85 4.29 -6.37 17.04
CA PHE A 85 3.08 -6.45 16.24
C PHE A 85 2.07 -5.37 16.65
N PHE A 86 1.74 -5.31 17.94
CA PHE A 86 0.80 -4.31 18.47
C PHE A 86 1.34 -2.88 18.33
N ASN A 87 2.65 -2.69 18.46
CA ASN A 87 3.27 -1.40 18.20
C ASN A 87 3.11 -0.98 16.73
N SER A 88 3.39 -1.89 15.79
CA SER A 88 3.18 -1.63 14.36
C SER A 88 1.73 -1.29 14.04
N VAL A 89 0.77 -2.01 14.64
CA VAL A 89 -0.66 -1.69 14.46
C VAL A 89 -0.98 -0.28 14.98
N LYS A 90 -0.49 0.09 16.19
CA LYS A 90 -0.69 1.43 16.75
C LYS A 90 -0.07 2.51 15.87
N ILE A 91 1.20 2.33 15.49
CA ILE A 91 1.93 3.29 14.65
C ILE A 91 1.22 3.47 13.31
N ALA A 92 0.88 2.37 12.63
CA ALA A 92 0.17 2.40 11.36
C ALA A 92 -1.21 3.07 11.51
N ALA A 93 -1.99 2.71 12.52
CA ALA A 93 -3.32 3.29 12.75
C ALA A 93 -3.27 4.81 12.99
N ILE A 94 -2.35 5.27 13.85
CA ILE A 94 -2.21 6.70 14.17
C ILE A 94 -1.70 7.47 12.95
N SER A 95 -0.64 7.00 12.29
CA SER A 95 -0.07 7.65 11.11
C SER A 95 -1.08 7.73 9.98
N LEU A 96 -1.76 6.63 9.69
CA LEU A 96 -2.73 6.54 8.60
C LEU A 96 -3.96 7.41 8.87
N SER A 97 -4.48 7.42 10.10
CA SER A 97 -5.61 8.29 10.46
C SER A 97 -5.25 9.77 10.26
N GLY A 98 -4.06 10.18 10.72
CA GLY A 98 -3.55 11.53 10.49
C GLY A 98 -3.38 11.82 9.00
N GLN A 99 -2.80 10.89 8.24
CA GLN A 99 -2.60 11.03 6.81
C GLN A 99 -3.92 11.18 6.05
N LEU A 100 -4.93 10.36 6.37
CA LEU A 100 -6.25 10.47 5.75
C LEU A 100 -6.91 11.81 6.03
N VAL A 101 -6.80 12.34 7.25
CA VAL A 101 -7.38 13.63 7.60
C VAL A 101 -6.62 14.78 6.93
N PHE A 102 -5.32 14.91 7.21
CA PHE A 102 -4.54 16.07 6.76
C PHE A 102 -4.34 16.10 5.23
N CYS A 103 -4.08 14.97 4.60
CA CYS A 103 -3.91 14.92 3.15
C CYS A 103 -5.22 15.19 2.42
N THR A 104 -6.37 14.71 2.95
CA THR A 104 -7.68 14.98 2.38
C THR A 104 -8.02 16.47 2.44
N LEU A 105 -7.83 17.10 3.60
CA LEU A 105 -8.09 18.54 3.76
C LEU A 105 -7.19 19.37 2.84
N ALA A 106 -5.89 19.06 2.80
CA ALA A 106 -4.94 19.75 1.94
C ALA A 106 -5.26 19.54 0.45
N ALA A 107 -5.54 18.31 0.03
CA ALA A 107 -5.92 18.00 -1.34
C ALA A 107 -7.21 18.71 -1.76
N TYR A 108 -8.20 18.76 -0.88
CA TYR A 108 -9.45 19.49 -1.13
C TYR A 108 -9.18 20.98 -1.29
N ALA A 109 -8.39 21.58 -0.41
CA ALA A 109 -8.02 23.00 -0.52
C ALA A 109 -7.30 23.29 -1.85
N PHE A 110 -6.32 22.47 -2.23
CA PHE A 110 -5.61 22.59 -3.50
C PHE A 110 -6.45 22.25 -4.73
N ALA A 111 -7.51 21.46 -4.60
CA ALA A 111 -8.40 21.13 -5.73
C ALA A 111 -9.49 22.18 -5.92
N ARG A 112 -10.22 22.56 -4.85
CA ARG A 112 -11.52 23.23 -4.90
C ARG A 112 -11.54 24.65 -4.36
N MET A 113 -10.58 25.01 -3.49
CA MET A 113 -10.57 26.35 -2.91
C MET A 113 -9.73 27.32 -3.75
N ARG A 114 -10.08 28.61 -3.67
CA ARG A 114 -9.33 29.71 -4.29
C ARG A 114 -8.66 30.50 -3.18
N PHE A 115 -7.35 30.59 -3.20
CA PHE A 115 -6.56 31.39 -2.26
C PHE A 115 -5.26 31.87 -2.92
N PRO A 116 -4.70 33.01 -2.46
CA PRO A 116 -3.47 33.55 -3.03
C PRO A 116 -2.29 32.62 -2.72
N GLY A 117 -1.38 32.46 -3.69
CA GLY A 117 -0.19 31.60 -3.54
C GLY A 117 -0.44 30.09 -3.71
N LYS A 118 -1.66 29.65 -4.05
CA LYS A 118 -2.05 28.24 -4.21
C LYS A 118 -1.07 27.45 -5.08
N GLU A 119 -0.80 27.93 -6.28
CA GLU A 119 0.05 27.21 -7.25
C GLU A 119 1.52 27.18 -6.79
N PHE A 120 1.99 28.25 -6.15
CA PHE A 120 3.33 28.26 -5.56
C PHE A 120 3.47 27.23 -4.43
N LEU A 121 2.53 27.21 -3.49
CA LEU A 121 2.54 26.25 -2.39
C LEU A 121 2.41 24.80 -2.89
N TYR A 122 1.58 24.60 -3.93
CA TYR A 122 1.45 23.28 -4.52
C TYR A 122 2.73 22.83 -5.25
N SER A 123 3.37 23.74 -5.97
CA SER A 123 4.66 23.45 -6.61
C SER A 123 5.76 23.14 -5.59
N LEU A 124 5.79 23.86 -4.47
CA LEU A 124 6.71 23.58 -3.37
C LEU A 124 6.45 22.20 -2.75
N LEU A 125 5.17 21.83 -2.56
CA LEU A 125 4.80 20.49 -2.09
C LEU A 125 5.26 19.41 -3.08
N LEU A 126 5.07 19.61 -4.39
CA LEU A 126 5.56 18.65 -5.39
C LEU A 126 7.08 18.55 -5.42
N ALA A 127 7.80 19.66 -5.20
CA ALA A 127 9.26 19.65 -5.12
C ALA A 127 9.78 18.74 -3.99
N THR A 128 9.01 18.56 -2.89
CA THR A 128 9.39 17.62 -1.83
C THR A 128 9.44 16.17 -2.28
N LEU A 129 8.69 15.77 -3.33
CA LEU A 129 8.74 14.42 -3.88
C LEU A 129 10.06 14.12 -4.60
N MET A 130 10.83 15.14 -4.97
CA MET A 130 12.15 14.97 -5.59
C MET A 130 13.26 14.68 -4.57
N LEU A 131 12.97 14.90 -3.29
CA LEU A 131 13.94 14.65 -2.20
C LEU A 131 13.89 13.18 -1.79
N PRO A 132 15.02 12.46 -1.82
CA PRO A 132 15.09 11.13 -1.25
C PRO A 132 14.75 11.15 0.24
N GLU A 133 13.91 10.23 0.71
CA GLU A 133 13.47 10.18 2.11
C GLU A 133 14.65 10.13 3.09
N ALA A 134 15.69 9.38 2.78
CA ALA A 134 16.88 9.26 3.63
C ALA A 134 17.57 10.60 3.93
N VAL A 135 17.52 11.56 3.01
CA VAL A 135 18.11 12.90 3.20
C VAL A 135 17.36 13.67 4.29
N THR A 136 16.08 13.42 4.47
CA THR A 136 15.24 14.11 5.47
C THR A 136 15.40 13.53 6.89
N TRP A 137 15.99 12.35 7.06
CA TRP A 137 16.10 11.70 8.38
C TRP A 137 16.90 12.53 9.40
N VAL A 138 18.03 13.09 9.00
CA VAL A 138 18.86 13.89 9.91
C VAL A 138 18.16 15.19 10.34
N PRO A 139 17.63 16.01 9.42
CA PRO A 139 16.83 17.18 9.79
C PRO A 139 15.63 16.86 10.67
N ASN A 140 14.89 15.77 10.34
CA ASN A 140 13.73 15.33 11.13
C ASN A 140 14.14 14.90 12.55
N PHE A 141 15.26 14.15 12.68
CA PHE A 141 15.78 13.74 13.98
C PHE A 141 16.15 14.95 14.85
N ILE A 142 16.83 15.95 14.28
CA ILE A 142 17.16 17.20 14.98
C ILE A 142 15.89 17.93 15.43
N THR A 143 14.91 18.03 14.52
CA THR A 143 13.62 18.69 14.81
C THR A 143 12.88 18.00 15.94
N ILE A 144 12.78 16.67 15.92
CA ILE A 144 12.11 15.88 16.96
C ILE A 144 12.82 15.99 18.29
N THR A 145 14.16 15.94 18.29
CA THR A 145 14.96 16.13 19.51
C THR A 145 14.76 17.53 20.11
N TRP A 146 14.72 18.56 19.26
CA TRP A 146 14.43 19.92 19.69
C TRP A 146 13.00 20.05 20.25
N LEU A 147 11.99 19.50 19.56
CA LEU A 147 10.59 19.50 20.03
C LEU A 147 10.44 18.80 21.38
N GLY A 148 11.18 17.71 21.62
CA GLY A 148 11.19 17.02 22.92
C GLY A 148 11.81 17.83 24.06
N ARG A 149 12.60 18.88 23.76
CA ARG A 149 13.16 19.80 24.75
C ARG A 149 12.25 21.00 25.05
N VAL A 150 11.51 21.48 24.04
CA VAL A 150 10.72 22.71 24.13
C VAL A 150 9.22 22.46 24.40
N THR A 151 8.76 21.23 24.27
CA THR A 151 7.37 20.84 24.57
C THR A 151 7.33 19.81 25.71
N PRO A 152 6.23 19.77 26.47
CA PRO A 152 6.06 18.77 27.53
C PRO A 152 5.79 17.34 27.00
N ILE A 153 5.74 17.16 25.68
CA ILE A 153 5.43 15.88 25.04
C ILE A 153 6.73 15.08 24.89
N PRO A 154 6.79 13.84 25.36
CA PRO A 154 7.94 12.97 25.12
C PRO A 154 7.96 12.53 23.65
N TRP A 155 8.82 13.13 22.83
CA TRP A 155 8.94 12.80 21.41
C TRP A 155 9.79 11.58 21.17
N MET A 156 11.02 11.55 21.69
CA MET A 156 11.94 10.43 21.51
C MET A 156 11.41 9.18 22.22
N ASN A 157 11.62 8.00 21.59
CA ASN A 157 11.18 6.71 22.09
C ASN A 157 9.67 6.65 22.38
N ASN A 158 8.85 7.33 21.57
CA ASN A 158 7.40 7.44 21.76
C ASN A 158 6.68 7.63 20.40
N TRP A 159 5.34 7.49 20.42
CA TRP A 159 4.51 7.55 19.23
C TRP A 159 4.64 8.86 18.40
N PRO A 160 4.83 10.08 18.98
CA PRO A 160 4.88 11.30 18.17
C PRO A 160 6.01 11.28 17.14
N ALA A 161 7.21 10.82 17.54
CA ALA A 161 8.35 10.71 16.63
C ALA A 161 8.11 9.71 15.50
N LEU A 162 7.33 8.67 15.76
CA LEU A 162 7.06 7.57 14.82
C LEU A 162 5.89 7.85 13.87
N THR A 163 5.02 8.82 14.19
CA THR A 163 3.76 9.01 13.48
C THR A 163 3.59 10.39 12.88
N ILE A 164 3.87 11.46 13.65
CA ILE A 164 3.58 12.84 13.22
C ILE A 164 4.31 13.25 11.94
N PRO A 165 5.60 12.94 11.73
CA PRO A 165 6.30 13.29 10.49
C PRO A 165 5.69 12.65 9.23
N PHE A 166 4.93 11.56 9.39
CA PHE A 166 4.34 10.78 8.30
C PHE A 166 2.85 11.02 8.08
N MET A 167 2.22 11.91 8.87
CA MET A 167 0.80 12.24 8.72
C MET A 167 0.53 13.15 7.51
N ALA A 168 1.55 13.79 6.94
CA ALA A 168 1.44 14.56 5.71
C ALA A 168 2.28 13.92 4.63
N SER A 169 1.65 13.52 3.52
CA SER A 169 2.31 12.90 2.37
C SER A 169 1.99 13.69 1.11
N ALA A 170 3.03 14.24 0.47
CA ALA A 170 2.87 14.95 -0.80
C ALA A 170 2.29 14.05 -1.89
N PHE A 171 2.65 12.76 -1.90
CA PHE A 171 2.10 11.76 -2.82
C PHE A 171 0.59 11.53 -2.60
N ALA A 172 0.16 11.42 -1.35
CA ALA A 172 -1.26 11.27 -1.03
C ALA A 172 -2.06 12.52 -1.42
N ILE A 173 -1.53 13.71 -1.15
CA ILE A 173 -2.15 14.99 -1.53
C ILE A 173 -2.25 15.09 -3.06
N LEU A 174 -1.21 14.71 -3.80
CA LEU A 174 -1.20 14.70 -5.27
C LEU A 174 -2.32 13.82 -5.83
N ILE A 175 -2.40 12.56 -5.40
CA ILE A 175 -3.41 11.60 -5.88
C ILE A 175 -4.83 12.11 -5.59
N LEU A 176 -5.09 12.53 -4.34
CA LEU A 176 -6.42 13.04 -3.96
C LEU A 176 -6.78 14.31 -4.72
N ARG A 177 -5.83 15.26 -4.86
CA ARG A 177 -6.08 16.49 -5.61
C ARG A 177 -6.47 16.20 -7.06
N GLN A 178 -5.73 15.31 -7.74
CA GLN A 178 -6.03 14.93 -9.13
C GLN A 178 -7.44 14.35 -9.24
N PHE A 179 -7.82 13.48 -8.32
CA PHE A 179 -9.17 12.92 -8.31
C PHE A 179 -10.24 13.98 -7.98
N PHE A 180 -10.02 14.80 -6.97
CA PHE A 180 -10.99 15.84 -6.58
C PHE A 180 -11.22 16.89 -7.68
N GLN A 181 -10.22 17.16 -8.53
CA GLN A 181 -10.37 18.04 -9.69
C GLN A 181 -11.25 17.46 -10.80
N GLN A 182 -11.38 16.13 -10.88
CA GLN A 182 -12.21 15.46 -11.89
C GLN A 182 -13.71 15.41 -11.50
N ILE A 183 -14.03 15.73 -10.25
CA ILE A 183 -15.42 15.76 -9.79
C ILE A 183 -16.13 16.95 -10.46
N PRO A 184 -17.31 16.76 -11.10
CA PRO A 184 -18.05 17.83 -11.78
C PRO A 184 -18.36 19.02 -10.87
N GLU A 185 -18.28 20.25 -11.41
CA GLU A 185 -18.58 21.48 -10.63
C GLU A 185 -20.07 21.57 -10.29
N GLU A 186 -20.94 20.99 -11.10
CA GLU A 186 -22.38 20.96 -10.89
C GLU A 186 -22.78 20.34 -9.54
N LEU A 187 -21.98 19.40 -9.03
CA LEU A 187 -22.20 18.83 -7.69
C LEU A 187 -21.90 19.83 -6.58
N TRP A 188 -20.93 20.73 -6.80
CA TRP A 188 -20.65 21.80 -5.87
C TRP A 188 -21.76 22.87 -5.91
N ASP A 189 -22.19 23.25 -7.11
CA ASP A 189 -23.25 24.24 -7.29
C ASP A 189 -24.58 23.76 -6.66
N ALA A 190 -24.94 22.50 -6.88
CA ALA A 190 -26.09 21.87 -6.23
C ALA A 190 -25.97 21.89 -4.70
N ALA A 191 -24.80 21.55 -4.16
CA ALA A 191 -24.54 21.57 -2.72
C ALA A 191 -24.66 22.98 -2.13
N GLN A 192 -24.22 24.02 -2.88
CA GLN A 192 -24.38 25.42 -2.45
C GLN A 192 -25.84 25.86 -2.42
N ILE A 193 -26.65 25.44 -3.40
CA ILE A 193 -28.12 25.69 -3.41
C ILE A 193 -28.77 25.06 -2.17
N ASP A 194 -28.30 23.86 -1.76
CA ASP A 194 -28.75 23.18 -0.54
C ASP A 194 -28.15 23.78 0.76
N GLY A 195 -27.42 24.88 0.67
CA GLY A 195 -26.81 25.58 1.83
C GLY A 195 -25.58 24.86 2.42
N ALA A 196 -24.92 23.95 1.67
CA ALA A 196 -23.72 23.28 2.15
C ALA A 196 -22.48 24.15 2.01
N GLY A 197 -21.70 24.27 3.09
CA GLY A 197 -20.35 24.81 3.03
C GLY A 197 -19.31 23.74 2.62
N HIS A 198 -18.05 24.17 2.43
CA HIS A 198 -16.94 23.32 1.98
C HIS A 198 -16.76 22.03 2.80
N LEU A 199 -16.83 22.11 4.12
CA LEU A 199 -16.63 20.93 4.97
C LEU A 199 -17.77 19.92 4.80
N ARG A 200 -19.02 20.39 4.73
CA ARG A 200 -20.18 19.52 4.51
C ARG A 200 -20.11 18.87 3.14
N TYR A 201 -19.77 19.62 2.11
CA TYR A 201 -19.57 19.09 0.75
C TYR A 201 -18.46 18.06 0.71
N LEU A 202 -17.29 18.33 1.36
CA LEU A 202 -16.20 17.38 1.43
C LEU A 202 -16.64 16.04 2.07
N LEU A 203 -17.30 16.11 3.23
CA LEU A 203 -17.67 14.91 3.99
C LEU A 203 -18.83 14.13 3.37
N GLN A 204 -19.82 14.82 2.81
CA GLN A 204 -21.07 14.19 2.33
C GLN A 204 -21.07 13.87 0.83
N VAL A 205 -20.24 14.54 0.03
CA VAL A 205 -20.20 14.33 -1.43
C VAL A 205 -18.82 13.82 -1.86
N VAL A 206 -17.77 14.61 -1.62
CA VAL A 206 -16.44 14.30 -2.18
C VAL A 206 -15.87 13.00 -1.62
N LEU A 207 -15.87 12.80 -0.31
CA LEU A 207 -15.32 11.58 0.30
C LEU A 207 -16.05 10.30 -0.09
N PRO A 208 -17.39 10.23 -0.10
CA PRO A 208 -18.12 9.04 -0.52
C PRO A 208 -17.82 8.59 -1.96
N ILE A 209 -17.61 9.53 -2.89
CA ILE A 209 -17.28 9.19 -4.28
C ILE A 209 -15.77 8.92 -4.48
N SER A 210 -14.93 9.29 -3.52
CA SER A 210 -13.46 9.18 -3.57
C SER A 210 -12.94 7.90 -2.91
N LYS A 211 -13.76 6.87 -2.75
CA LYS A 211 -13.36 5.62 -2.05
C LYS A 211 -12.12 4.98 -2.67
N ALA A 212 -12.03 4.91 -4.00
CA ALA A 212 -10.90 4.29 -4.68
C ALA A 212 -9.56 4.98 -4.39
N PRO A 213 -9.38 6.30 -4.60
CA PRO A 213 -8.13 6.97 -4.25
C PRO A 213 -7.87 6.98 -2.74
N MET A 214 -8.89 7.01 -1.88
CA MET A 214 -8.72 6.88 -0.43
C MET A 214 -8.13 5.51 -0.06
N MET A 215 -8.61 4.41 -0.67
CA MET A 215 -8.06 3.08 -0.44
C MET A 215 -6.63 2.95 -0.97
N THR A 216 -6.28 3.65 -2.05
CA THR A 216 -4.90 3.75 -2.51
C THR A 216 -3.98 4.32 -1.42
N ILE A 217 -4.40 5.40 -0.76
CA ILE A 217 -3.65 6.00 0.34
C ILE A 217 -3.57 5.05 1.54
N VAL A 218 -4.66 4.34 1.86
CA VAL A 218 -4.67 3.34 2.94
C VAL A 218 -3.62 2.26 2.70
N ILE A 219 -3.52 1.70 1.49
CA ILE A 219 -2.53 0.67 1.19
C ILE A 219 -1.11 1.22 1.28
N PHE A 220 -0.83 2.33 0.60
CA PHE A 220 0.53 2.89 0.59
C PHE A 220 0.95 3.40 1.97
N GLY A 221 0.06 4.08 2.68
CA GLY A 221 0.32 4.57 4.03
C GLY A 221 0.53 3.44 5.03
N PHE A 222 -0.32 2.40 4.99
CA PHE A 222 -0.15 1.22 5.83
C PHE A 222 1.16 0.50 5.52
N THR A 223 1.42 0.22 4.24
CA THR A 223 2.63 -0.51 3.82
C THR A 223 3.90 0.26 4.20
N GLY A 224 3.90 1.58 4.04
CA GLY A 224 5.01 2.43 4.46
C GLY A 224 5.26 2.38 5.97
N ALA A 225 4.23 2.55 6.79
CA ALA A 225 4.33 2.49 8.24
C ALA A 225 4.69 1.08 8.75
N TRP A 226 4.10 0.04 8.16
CA TRP A 226 4.32 -1.35 8.55
C TRP A 226 5.74 -1.83 8.27
N ASN A 227 6.30 -1.49 7.11
CA ASN A 227 7.64 -1.90 6.68
C ASN A 227 8.75 -0.97 7.18
N SER A 228 8.40 0.11 7.89
CA SER A 228 9.39 1.08 8.38
C SER A 228 10.33 0.41 9.38
N LEU A 229 11.64 0.52 9.16
CA LEU A 229 12.69 0.02 10.05
C LEU A 229 13.71 1.09 10.38
N ALA A 230 14.29 1.76 9.38
CA ALA A 230 15.40 2.65 9.55
C ALA A 230 15.08 3.85 10.44
N TRP A 231 13.93 4.49 10.23
CA TRP A 231 13.49 5.61 11.06
C TRP A 231 13.22 5.20 12.52
N PRO A 232 12.45 4.14 12.82
CA PRO A 232 12.30 3.63 14.18
C PRO A 232 13.62 3.32 14.89
N LEU A 233 14.63 2.77 14.17
CA LEU A 233 15.96 2.53 14.74
C LEU A 233 16.64 3.81 15.22
N LEU A 234 16.39 4.94 14.57
CA LEU A 234 16.97 6.24 14.96
C LEU A 234 16.29 6.87 16.18
N VAL A 235 14.95 6.69 16.30
CA VAL A 235 14.16 7.44 17.29
C VAL A 235 13.68 6.60 18.47
N THR A 236 13.95 5.28 18.49
CA THR A 236 13.58 4.39 19.62
C THR A 236 14.78 3.76 20.27
N THR A 237 14.78 3.71 21.60
CA THR A 237 15.84 3.11 22.42
C THR A 237 15.35 1.91 23.23
N SER A 238 14.02 1.71 23.37
CA SER A 238 13.41 0.59 24.09
C SER A 238 12.39 -0.15 23.22
N PRO A 239 12.00 -1.39 23.59
CA PRO A 239 11.00 -2.19 22.88
C PRO A 239 9.61 -1.56 22.78
N ASP A 240 9.27 -0.63 23.68
CA ASP A 240 7.90 -0.13 23.91
C ASP A 240 7.23 0.42 22.65
N TRP A 241 8.02 0.97 21.71
CA TRP A 241 7.52 1.56 20.48
C TRP A 241 8.20 1.02 19.22
N ARG A 242 9.03 -0.02 19.32
CA ARG A 242 9.67 -0.63 18.14
C ARG A 242 8.65 -1.40 17.30
N PRO A 243 8.67 -1.22 15.97
CA PRO A 243 7.74 -1.91 15.07
C PRO A 243 8.14 -3.37 14.83
N ILE A 244 7.26 -4.14 14.20
CA ILE A 244 7.45 -5.57 13.91
C ILE A 244 8.69 -5.84 13.04
N SER A 245 9.03 -4.93 12.13
CA SER A 245 10.23 -5.03 11.30
C SER A 245 11.52 -5.08 12.13
N TYR A 246 11.53 -4.50 13.33
CA TYR A 246 12.64 -4.59 14.27
C TYR A 246 12.85 -6.02 14.78
N GLY A 247 11.78 -6.77 15.01
CA GLY A 247 11.87 -8.16 15.49
C GLY A 247 12.67 -9.08 14.57
N LEU A 248 12.70 -8.78 13.26
CA LEU A 248 13.51 -9.57 12.31
C LEU A 248 15.02 -9.45 12.56
N LEU A 249 15.46 -8.41 13.26
CA LEU A 249 16.87 -8.22 13.61
C LEU A 249 17.34 -9.24 14.67
N ALA A 250 16.44 -9.80 15.48
CA ALA A 250 16.76 -10.83 16.46
C ALA A 250 17.39 -12.08 15.84
N PHE A 251 17.16 -12.32 14.54
CA PHE A 251 17.69 -13.47 13.79
C PHE A 251 18.95 -13.15 12.98
N LEU A 252 19.53 -11.97 13.16
CA LEU A 252 20.81 -11.54 12.56
C LEU A 252 21.92 -11.71 13.60
N ASP A 253 22.39 -12.94 13.81
CA ASP A 253 23.47 -13.25 14.72
C ASP A 253 24.82 -13.29 14.00
N GLU A 254 25.91 -12.84 14.66
CA GLU A 254 27.28 -12.90 14.15
C GLU A 254 27.79 -14.34 13.95
N ALA A 255 27.22 -15.31 14.68
CA ALA A 255 27.64 -16.72 14.66
C ALA A 255 26.95 -17.59 13.59
N GLY A 256 26.05 -17.03 12.79
CA GLY A 256 25.30 -17.75 11.76
C GLY A 256 23.81 -17.42 11.87
N SER A 257 23.28 -16.73 10.86
CA SER A 257 21.88 -16.30 10.88
C SER A 257 20.94 -17.49 11.00
N GLN A 258 19.99 -17.44 11.91
CA GLN A 258 18.90 -18.42 12.01
C GLN A 258 17.93 -18.23 10.83
N VAL A 259 18.41 -18.56 9.61
CA VAL A 259 17.72 -18.29 8.34
C VAL A 259 16.29 -18.81 8.37
N HIS A 260 16.06 -20.03 8.88
CA HIS A 260 14.73 -20.64 8.95
C HIS A 260 13.76 -19.85 9.85
N LEU A 261 14.21 -19.35 11.01
CA LEU A 261 13.39 -18.52 11.91
C LEU A 261 13.18 -17.12 11.35
N ARG A 262 14.21 -16.55 10.71
CA ARG A 262 14.10 -15.27 10.00
C ARG A 262 13.07 -15.36 8.87
N MET A 263 13.04 -16.46 8.09
CA MET A 263 12.04 -16.67 7.06
C MET A 263 10.65 -16.86 7.66
N ALA A 264 10.52 -17.59 8.78
CA ALA A 264 9.26 -17.72 9.50
C ALA A 264 8.76 -16.34 10.01
N GLY A 265 9.64 -15.53 10.59
CA GLY A 265 9.34 -14.14 10.96
C GLY A 265 8.94 -13.28 9.78
N SER A 266 9.61 -13.43 8.63
CA SER A 266 9.25 -12.71 7.39
C SER A 266 7.85 -13.08 6.89
N VAL A 267 7.47 -14.37 6.94
CA VAL A 267 6.09 -14.79 6.61
C VAL A 267 5.09 -14.15 7.57
N ILE A 268 5.36 -14.16 8.89
CA ILE A 268 4.50 -13.52 9.89
C ILE A 268 4.31 -12.03 9.58
N THR A 269 5.40 -11.32 9.27
CA THR A 269 5.33 -9.87 8.99
C THR A 269 4.65 -9.55 7.66
N LEU A 270 4.65 -10.48 6.71
CA LEU A 270 3.98 -10.33 5.41
C LEU A 270 2.45 -10.46 5.51
N LEU A 271 1.94 -11.31 6.42
CA LEU A 271 0.51 -11.64 6.50
C LEU A 271 -0.41 -10.42 6.62
N PRO A 272 -0.17 -9.42 7.49
CA PRO A 272 -1.08 -8.26 7.60
C PRO A 272 -1.14 -7.42 6.32
N VAL A 273 -0.03 -7.32 5.58
CA VAL A 273 0.00 -6.61 4.29
C VAL A 273 -0.85 -7.36 3.26
N LEU A 274 -0.74 -8.70 3.20
CA LEU A 274 -1.56 -9.52 2.32
C LEU A 274 -3.06 -9.44 2.69
N VAL A 275 -3.38 -9.52 3.98
CA VAL A 275 -4.77 -9.37 4.45
C VAL A 275 -5.35 -8.02 4.04
N LEU A 276 -4.62 -6.94 4.27
CA LEU A 276 -5.06 -5.60 3.84
C LEU A 276 -5.26 -5.55 2.33
N TYR A 277 -4.33 -6.09 1.54
CA TYR A 277 -4.45 -6.14 0.09
C TYR A 277 -5.74 -6.84 -0.35
N PHE A 278 -6.04 -8.03 0.19
CA PHE A 278 -7.26 -8.77 -0.15
C PHE A 278 -8.55 -8.05 0.26
N ILE A 279 -8.52 -7.26 1.33
CA ILE A 279 -9.67 -6.44 1.73
C ILE A 279 -9.92 -5.31 0.73
N VAL A 280 -8.85 -4.67 0.26
CA VAL A 280 -8.94 -3.41 -0.51
C VAL A 280 -8.91 -3.63 -2.04
N GLN A 281 -8.50 -4.82 -2.54
CA GLN A 281 -8.33 -5.10 -3.96
C GLN A 281 -9.58 -4.81 -4.82
N LYS A 282 -10.80 -5.03 -4.29
CA LYS A 282 -12.06 -4.77 -5.02
C LYS A 282 -12.21 -3.30 -5.40
N GLN A 283 -11.92 -2.40 -4.47
CA GLN A 283 -12.00 -0.96 -4.69
C GLN A 283 -10.99 -0.48 -5.74
N PHE A 284 -9.84 -1.16 -5.85
CA PHE A 284 -8.85 -0.91 -6.90
C PHE A 284 -9.37 -1.29 -8.29
N ILE A 285 -9.93 -2.48 -8.40
CA ILE A 285 -10.44 -3.00 -9.68
C ILE A 285 -11.61 -2.15 -10.19
N GLU A 286 -12.53 -1.77 -9.31
CA GLU A 286 -13.66 -0.91 -9.65
C GLU A 286 -13.21 0.49 -10.08
N GLY A 287 -12.22 1.08 -9.40
CA GLY A 287 -11.66 2.38 -9.74
C GLY A 287 -10.99 2.42 -11.13
N ILE A 288 -10.30 1.36 -11.52
CA ILE A 288 -9.67 1.24 -12.85
C ILE A 288 -10.72 1.00 -13.93
N ALA A 289 -11.73 0.20 -13.66
CA ALA A 289 -12.80 -0.10 -14.62
C ALA A 289 -13.59 1.16 -15.03
N HIS A 290 -13.87 2.06 -14.08
CA HIS A 290 -14.54 3.32 -14.38
C HIS A 290 -13.70 4.34 -15.16
N SER A 291 -12.38 4.28 -15.06
CA SER A 291 -11.49 5.14 -15.86
C SER A 291 -11.28 4.63 -17.28
N GLY A 292 -11.41 3.31 -17.51
CA GLY A 292 -11.22 2.66 -18.81
C GLY A 292 -12.43 2.71 -19.76
N LEU A 293 -13.61 3.09 -19.28
CA LEU A 293 -14.84 3.16 -20.10
C LEU A 293 -15.10 4.55 -20.74
N LYS A 294 -14.18 5.49 -20.62
CA LYS A 294 -14.21 6.81 -21.25
C LYS A 294 -13.26 6.95 -22.44
N GLY A 295 -12.92 5.85 -23.11
CA GLY A 295 -12.17 5.82 -24.36
C GLY A 295 -13.04 5.36 -25.52
#